data_afda98318e0ce752f54e505ad1afd79b
#
_entry.id   afda98318e0ce752f54e505ad1afd79b
#
_cell.length_a   1.000
_cell.length_b   1.000
_cell.length_c   1.000
_cell.angle_alpha   90.00
_cell.angle_beta   90.00
_cell.angle_gamma   90.00
#
_symmetry.space_group_name_H-M   'P 1'
#
loop_
_entity.id
_entity.type
_entity.pdbx_description
1 polymer ?
#
loop_
_entity_poly.entity_id
_entity_poly.type
_entity_poly.pdbx_seq_one_letter_code
_entity_poly.pdbx_strand_id
1 'polypeptide(L)'
;PVQETQEQTDGRFVNPPEQPKQPNQRKRIAVICAAVVIIVAAVIAIVLPMLPKAQAQIELSYPPENAYMMKEDDWFVGWMIHFYSTNVSDVPFTPTYAQAKWYVGDKLSGSSPAVDYNYMRNWMESDALVKGEMPLDLYCGTDRQNVDRGVFIISGTDANGHELKFSISIDLIHEIPPESEK
;
A
#
# COMPACT_ATOMS: atom_id res chain seq x y z
N PRO A 1 34.15 -14.33 -110.06
CA PRO A 1 34.69 -14.07 -108.76
C PRO A 1 33.76 -13.08 -108.01
N VAL A 2 33.24 -13.58 -106.99
CA VAL A 2 32.29 -12.85 -106.16
C VAL A 2 33.09 -12.20 -105.01
N GLN A 3 32.98 -10.87 -104.90
CA GLN A 3 33.52 -10.13 -103.77
C GLN A 3 32.49 -10.12 -102.69
N GLU A 4 32.87 -10.68 -101.56
CA GLU A 4 32.13 -10.64 -100.27
C GLU A 4 32.43 -9.32 -99.58
N THR A 5 31.42 -8.47 -99.42
CA THR A 5 31.50 -7.24 -98.66
C THR A 5 31.21 -7.58 -97.22
N GLN A 6 32.21 -7.44 -96.35
CA GLN A 6 32.03 -7.55 -94.90
C GLN A 6 31.37 -6.27 -94.35
N GLU A 7 30.18 -6.41 -93.90
CA GLU A 7 29.44 -5.36 -93.16
C GLU A 7 29.90 -5.32 -91.66
N GLN A 8 30.57 -4.25 -91.31
CA GLN A 8 31.12 -4.02 -89.99
C GLN A 8 29.99 -3.47 -89.13
N THR A 9 29.40 -4.32 -88.24
CA THR A 9 28.36 -3.95 -87.33
C THR A 9 28.99 -3.22 -86.11
N ASP A 10 28.69 -1.92 -86.05
CA ASP A 10 29.10 -1.03 -84.97
C ASP A 10 28.30 -1.40 -83.66
N GLY A 11 28.96 -2.17 -82.82
CA GLY A 11 28.39 -2.63 -81.50
C GLY A 11 28.36 -1.52 -80.50
N ARG A 12 27.36 -0.63 -80.54
CA ARG A 12 27.06 0.22 -79.40
C ARG A 12 26.44 -0.59 -78.26
N PHE A 13 27.21 -0.85 -77.24
CA PHE A 13 26.69 -1.33 -75.97
C PHE A 13 25.78 -0.26 -75.35
N VAL A 14 24.50 -0.44 -75.50
CA VAL A 14 23.48 0.32 -74.75
C VAL A 14 23.49 -0.21 -73.33
N ASN A 15 24.00 0.57 -72.35
CA ASN A 15 23.87 0.24 -70.92
C ASN A 15 22.38 0.12 -70.61
N PRO A 16 21.95 -0.96 -69.92
CA PRO A 16 20.56 -1.06 -69.46
C PRO A 16 20.24 0.10 -68.55
N PRO A 17 19.02 0.65 -68.62
CA PRO A 17 18.60 1.76 -67.73
C PRO A 17 18.81 1.38 -66.26
N GLU A 18 19.50 2.24 -65.49
CA GLU A 18 19.68 2.08 -64.05
C GLU A 18 18.31 1.93 -63.46
N GLN A 19 18.02 0.76 -62.84
CA GLN A 19 16.81 0.55 -62.06
C GLN A 19 16.85 1.52 -60.91
N PRO A 20 15.74 2.26 -60.63
CA PRO A 20 15.67 3.16 -59.49
C PRO A 20 15.93 2.36 -58.21
N LYS A 21 16.97 2.76 -57.46
CA LYS A 21 17.34 2.14 -56.16
C LYS A 21 16.13 2.17 -55.26
N GLN A 22 15.46 1.03 -55.06
CA GLN A 22 14.35 0.90 -54.12
C GLN A 22 14.81 1.39 -52.73
N PRO A 23 14.13 2.36 -52.17
CA PRO A 23 14.51 2.87 -50.83
C PRO A 23 14.45 1.70 -49.85
N ASN A 24 15.55 1.50 -49.14
CA ASN A 24 15.90 0.38 -48.28
C ASN A 24 14.74 0.08 -47.29
N GLN A 25 13.80 -0.75 -47.70
CA GLN A 25 12.54 -1.07 -46.99
C GLN A 25 12.83 -1.53 -45.56
N ARG A 26 13.97 -2.23 -45.34
CA ARG A 26 14.44 -2.66 -44.03
C ARG A 26 14.75 -1.49 -43.09
N LYS A 27 15.34 -0.38 -43.61
CA LYS A 27 15.61 0.82 -42.80
C LYS A 27 14.32 1.55 -42.41
N ARG A 28 13.33 1.61 -43.29
CA ARG A 28 12.02 2.21 -42.99
C ARG A 28 11.27 1.40 -41.94
N ILE A 29 11.26 0.08 -42.02
CA ILE A 29 10.63 -0.80 -41.03
C ILE A 29 11.33 -0.63 -39.65
N ALA A 30 12.67 -0.61 -39.63
CA ALA A 30 13.41 -0.41 -38.39
C ALA A 30 13.10 0.92 -37.72
N VAL A 31 12.96 2.02 -38.47
CA VAL A 31 12.60 3.34 -37.94
C VAL A 31 11.17 3.34 -37.41
N ILE A 32 10.21 2.71 -38.07
CA ILE A 32 8.83 2.60 -37.62
C ILE A 32 8.75 1.77 -36.32
N CYS A 33 9.45 0.64 -36.28
CA CYS A 33 9.49 -0.20 -35.06
C CYS A 33 10.10 0.57 -33.88
N ALA A 34 11.19 1.32 -34.09
CA ALA A 34 11.79 2.15 -33.05
C ALA A 34 10.84 3.25 -32.57
N ALA A 35 10.13 3.92 -33.48
CA ALA A 35 9.13 4.94 -33.10
C ALA A 35 7.97 4.34 -32.31
N VAL A 36 7.45 3.18 -32.67
CA VAL A 36 6.39 2.48 -31.94
C VAL A 36 6.85 2.13 -30.54
N VAL A 37 8.06 1.60 -30.35
CA VAL A 37 8.62 1.27 -29.03
C VAL A 37 8.72 2.51 -28.15
N ILE A 38 9.17 3.64 -28.69
CA ILE A 38 9.28 4.91 -27.96
C ILE A 38 7.88 5.41 -27.53
N ILE A 39 6.90 5.35 -28.43
CA ILE A 39 5.52 5.77 -28.13
C ILE A 39 4.92 4.88 -27.04
N VAL A 40 5.07 3.57 -27.13
CA VAL A 40 4.58 2.62 -26.11
C VAL A 40 5.25 2.87 -24.77
N ALA A 41 6.58 3.07 -24.75
CA ALA A 41 7.29 3.39 -23.51
C ALA A 41 6.82 4.72 -22.90
N ALA A 42 6.59 5.75 -23.73
CA ALA A 42 6.06 7.04 -23.28
C ALA A 42 4.64 6.91 -22.70
N VAL A 43 3.76 6.15 -23.37
CA VAL A 43 2.40 5.88 -22.88
C VAL A 43 2.44 5.12 -21.54
N ILE A 44 3.28 4.10 -21.42
CA ILE A 44 3.47 3.35 -20.19
C ILE A 44 3.97 4.28 -19.06
N ALA A 45 4.95 5.14 -19.33
CA ALA A 45 5.51 6.08 -18.35
C ALA A 45 4.48 7.13 -17.87
N ILE A 46 3.49 7.47 -18.70
CA ILE A 46 2.41 8.40 -18.34
C ILE A 46 1.27 7.67 -17.61
N VAL A 47 0.89 6.48 -18.07
CA VAL A 47 -0.29 5.76 -17.56
C VAL A 47 0.01 5.04 -16.25
N LEU A 48 1.20 4.45 -16.07
CA LEU A 48 1.57 3.73 -14.84
C LEU A 48 1.43 4.58 -13.57
N PRO A 49 1.88 5.85 -13.51
CA PRO A 49 1.68 6.70 -12.33
C PRO A 49 0.22 7.11 -12.10
N MET A 50 -0.66 7.01 -13.12
CA MET A 50 -2.09 7.35 -13.03
C MET A 50 -2.94 6.17 -12.54
N LEU A 51 -2.40 4.97 -12.50
CA LEU A 51 -3.11 3.83 -11.93
C LEU A 51 -3.28 4.01 -10.43
N PRO A 52 -4.47 3.69 -9.88
CA PRO A 52 -4.68 3.76 -8.43
C PRO A 52 -3.67 2.84 -7.75
N LYS A 53 -2.88 3.41 -6.86
CA LYS A 53 -1.92 2.64 -6.06
C LYS A 53 -2.69 1.87 -4.98
N ALA A 54 -2.27 0.65 -4.71
CA ALA A 54 -2.79 -0.13 -3.60
C ALA A 54 -2.61 0.64 -2.28
N GLN A 55 -3.56 0.49 -1.37
CA GLN A 55 -3.51 1.08 -0.03
C GLN A 55 -3.19 0.03 1.01
N ALA A 56 -2.57 0.44 2.10
CA ALA A 56 -2.39 -0.41 3.25
C ALA A 56 -3.74 -0.79 3.87
N GLN A 57 -3.81 -2.01 4.39
CA GLN A 57 -4.98 -2.53 5.10
C GLN A 57 -4.54 -2.99 6.48
N ILE A 58 -5.04 -2.32 7.50
CA ILE A 58 -4.74 -2.64 8.89
C ILE A 58 -5.97 -3.30 9.51
N GLU A 59 -5.78 -4.51 9.99
CA GLU A 59 -6.74 -5.21 10.81
C GLU A 59 -6.49 -4.87 12.27
N LEU A 60 -7.55 -4.41 12.95
CA LEU A 60 -7.52 -4.12 14.37
C LEU A 60 -8.26 -5.22 15.12
N SER A 61 -7.68 -5.68 16.22
CA SER A 61 -8.28 -6.69 17.08
C SER A 61 -7.98 -6.42 18.54
N TYR A 62 -8.68 -7.12 19.41
CA TYR A 62 -8.44 -7.14 20.87
C TYR A 62 -8.84 -8.50 21.43
N PRO A 63 -8.22 -8.98 22.52
CA PRO A 63 -8.65 -10.17 23.22
C PRO A 63 -10.04 -9.94 23.85
N PRO A 64 -11.02 -10.83 23.65
CA PRO A 64 -12.39 -10.67 24.15
C PRO A 64 -12.46 -10.47 25.68
N GLU A 65 -11.54 -11.07 26.42
CA GLU A 65 -11.43 -10.92 27.87
C GLU A 65 -11.12 -9.48 28.32
N ASN A 66 -10.51 -8.68 27.46
CA ASN A 66 -10.24 -7.26 27.77
C ASN A 66 -11.51 -6.38 27.76
N ALA A 67 -12.65 -6.90 27.28
CA ALA A 67 -13.93 -6.22 27.36
C ALA A 67 -14.48 -6.17 28.80
N TYR A 68 -14.02 -7.08 29.68
CA TYR A 68 -14.46 -7.13 31.07
C TYR A 68 -13.74 -6.11 31.94
N MET A 69 -14.47 -5.59 32.92
CA MET A 69 -13.89 -4.75 33.97
C MET A 69 -12.87 -5.57 34.78
N MET A 70 -11.72 -5.00 35.02
CA MET A 70 -10.71 -5.59 35.89
C MET A 70 -10.54 -4.79 37.17
N LYS A 71 -10.12 -5.48 38.20
CA LYS A 71 -9.71 -4.90 39.47
C LYS A 71 -8.25 -5.31 39.73
N GLU A 72 -7.38 -4.32 39.85
CA GLU A 72 -5.98 -4.54 40.18
C GLU A 72 -5.72 -3.91 41.57
N ASP A 73 -5.58 -4.77 42.56
CA ASP A 73 -5.45 -4.41 43.97
C ASP A 73 -6.61 -3.50 44.44
N ASP A 74 -6.30 -2.59 45.36
CA ASP A 74 -7.29 -1.64 45.90
C ASP A 74 -7.25 -0.25 45.20
N TRP A 75 -6.40 -0.08 44.22
CA TRP A 75 -6.16 1.23 43.59
C TRP A 75 -6.74 1.40 42.20
N PHE A 76 -6.99 0.32 41.44
CA PHE A 76 -7.56 0.40 40.13
C PHE A 76 -8.78 -0.50 39.96
N VAL A 77 -9.86 0.09 39.47
CA VAL A 77 -11.04 -0.62 38.97
C VAL A 77 -11.44 0.04 37.66
N GLY A 78 -11.42 -0.73 36.55
CA GLY A 78 -11.71 -0.20 35.25
C GLY A 78 -11.37 -1.17 34.13
N TRP A 79 -11.01 -0.67 32.98
CA TRP A 79 -10.63 -1.49 31.84
C TRP A 79 -9.19 -1.20 31.43
N MET A 80 -8.47 -2.25 31.09
CA MET A 80 -7.14 -2.20 30.48
C MET A 80 -7.19 -3.07 29.23
N ILE A 81 -7.17 -2.45 28.06
CA ILE A 81 -7.44 -3.13 26.79
C ILE A 81 -6.18 -3.11 25.94
N HIS A 82 -5.76 -4.29 25.49
CA HIS A 82 -4.74 -4.46 24.46
C HIS A 82 -5.39 -4.37 23.08
N PHE A 83 -4.89 -3.49 22.25
CA PHE A 83 -5.31 -3.35 20.85
C PHE A 83 -4.16 -3.75 19.93
N TYR A 84 -4.40 -4.75 19.12
CA TYR A 84 -3.44 -5.23 18.13
C TYR A 84 -3.73 -4.60 16.77
N SER A 85 -2.66 -4.12 16.12
CA SER A 85 -2.73 -3.53 14.78
C SER A 85 -1.84 -4.34 13.84
N THR A 86 -2.45 -5.10 12.94
CA THR A 86 -1.75 -6.00 12.01
C THR A 86 -1.90 -5.49 10.58
N ASN A 87 -0.80 -5.37 9.86
CA ASN A 87 -0.88 -5.09 8.42
C ASN A 87 -1.14 -6.39 7.65
N VAL A 88 -2.29 -6.48 6.99
CA VAL A 88 -2.69 -7.64 6.19
C VAL A 88 -2.44 -7.45 4.69
N SER A 89 -1.96 -6.27 4.28
CA SER A 89 -1.62 -5.92 2.90
C SER A 89 -0.12 -5.95 2.64
N ASP A 90 0.26 -5.96 1.36
CA ASP A 90 1.67 -5.89 0.95
C ASP A 90 2.22 -4.44 0.94
N VAL A 91 1.40 -3.45 1.29
CA VAL A 91 1.80 -2.04 1.36
C VAL A 91 2.14 -1.69 2.81
N PRO A 92 3.39 -1.32 3.14
CA PRO A 92 3.78 -0.90 4.48
C PRO A 92 2.97 0.30 4.98
N PHE A 93 2.67 0.34 6.27
CA PHE A 93 1.94 1.42 6.92
C PHE A 93 2.73 1.98 8.10
N THR A 94 3.01 3.28 8.08
CA THR A 94 3.69 3.98 9.17
C THR A 94 2.65 4.68 10.04
N PRO A 95 2.37 4.17 11.26
CA PRO A 95 1.43 4.80 12.16
C PRO A 95 2.03 6.09 12.73
N THR A 96 1.25 7.16 12.75
CA THR A 96 1.68 8.47 13.28
C THR A 96 0.93 8.88 14.53
N TYR A 97 -0.24 8.29 14.76
CA TYR A 97 -1.11 8.63 15.87
C TYR A 97 -1.97 7.43 16.27
N ALA A 98 -2.10 7.18 17.57
CA ALA A 98 -3.08 6.24 18.12
C ALA A 98 -3.69 6.78 19.41
N GLN A 99 -4.98 6.47 19.66
CA GLN A 99 -5.72 6.89 20.85
C GLN A 99 -6.95 6.03 21.05
N ALA A 100 -7.28 5.72 22.30
CA ALA A 100 -8.60 5.22 22.67
C ALA A 100 -9.51 6.35 23.15
N LYS A 101 -10.80 6.26 22.82
CA LYS A 101 -11.86 7.15 23.25
C LYS A 101 -12.94 6.36 23.95
N TRP A 102 -13.44 6.89 25.07
CA TRP A 102 -14.39 6.22 25.95
C TRP A 102 -15.74 6.93 25.91
N TYR A 103 -16.81 6.19 25.81
CA TYR A 103 -18.16 6.72 25.61
C TYR A 103 -19.13 6.20 26.66
N VAL A 104 -20.16 7.01 26.93
CA VAL A 104 -21.40 6.64 27.62
C VAL A 104 -22.52 6.85 26.61
N GLY A 105 -23.11 5.78 26.11
CA GLY A 105 -23.95 5.83 24.91
C GLY A 105 -23.18 6.46 23.74
N ASP A 106 -23.72 7.50 23.14
CA ASP A 106 -23.06 8.23 22.05
C ASP A 106 -22.22 9.43 22.50
N LYS A 107 -22.18 9.69 23.82
CA LYS A 107 -21.45 10.86 24.34
C LYS A 107 -20.02 10.49 24.71
N LEU A 108 -19.04 11.23 24.18
CA LEU A 108 -17.65 11.11 24.58
C LEU A 108 -17.50 11.45 26.08
N SER A 109 -17.01 10.52 26.85
CA SER A 109 -16.73 10.65 28.30
C SER A 109 -15.28 11.02 28.57
N GLY A 110 -14.36 10.53 27.75
CA GLY A 110 -12.93 10.78 27.88
C GLY A 110 -12.11 10.12 26.80
N SER A 111 -10.79 10.24 26.91
CA SER A 111 -9.84 9.56 26.02
C SER A 111 -8.58 9.20 26.77
N SER A 112 -7.89 8.16 26.33
CA SER A 112 -6.51 7.90 26.75
C SER A 112 -5.58 9.02 26.26
N PRO A 113 -4.37 9.16 26.84
CA PRO A 113 -3.32 9.94 26.19
C PRO A 113 -3.12 9.47 24.73
N ALA A 114 -2.92 10.42 23.83
CA ALA A 114 -2.53 10.07 22.47
C ALA A 114 -1.08 9.63 22.45
N VAL A 115 -0.77 8.63 21.63
CA VAL A 115 0.61 8.17 21.38
C VAL A 115 1.02 8.52 19.97
N ASP A 116 2.26 8.98 19.82
CA ASP A 116 2.86 9.36 18.54
C ASP A 116 3.71 8.23 17.94
N TYR A 117 4.27 8.49 16.75
CA TYR A 117 5.17 7.57 16.08
C TYR A 117 6.36 7.14 16.95
N ASN A 118 7.00 8.08 17.66
CA ASN A 118 8.21 7.77 18.42
C ASN A 118 7.93 6.79 19.56
N TYR A 119 6.76 6.88 20.17
CA TYR A 119 6.32 5.90 21.16
C TYR A 119 6.03 4.54 20.50
N MET A 120 5.23 4.52 19.44
CA MET A 120 4.82 3.29 18.75
C MET A 120 6.01 2.56 18.13
N ARG A 121 7.01 3.30 17.60
CA ARG A 121 8.21 2.75 17.00
C ARG A 121 8.98 1.81 17.92
N ASN A 122 8.94 2.03 19.23
CA ASN A 122 9.61 1.16 20.21
C ASN A 122 8.96 -0.22 20.35
N TRP A 123 7.74 -0.39 19.83
CA TRP A 123 6.93 -1.61 19.92
C TRP A 123 6.72 -2.27 18.55
N MET A 124 7.37 -1.76 17.50
CA MET A 124 7.37 -2.33 16.16
C MET A 124 8.71 -2.99 15.85
N GLU A 125 8.71 -4.04 15.05
CA GLU A 125 9.94 -4.69 14.58
C GLU A 125 10.71 -3.81 13.57
N SER A 126 9.96 -3.04 12.76
CA SER A 126 10.50 -2.15 11.73
C SER A 126 9.94 -0.73 11.85
N ASP A 127 10.35 0.19 10.97
CA ASP A 127 9.89 1.59 10.97
C ASP A 127 8.43 1.75 10.49
N ALA A 128 7.81 0.66 10.03
CA ALA A 128 6.43 0.60 9.58
C ALA A 128 5.82 -0.77 9.92
N LEU A 129 4.50 -0.85 9.98
CA LEU A 129 3.81 -2.14 10.06
C LEU A 129 3.89 -2.83 8.69
N VAL A 130 4.51 -4.01 8.65
CA VAL A 130 4.70 -4.83 7.45
C VAL A 130 3.94 -6.13 7.60
N LYS A 131 3.44 -6.67 6.51
CA LYS A 131 2.73 -7.93 6.49
C LYS A 131 3.61 -9.09 6.98
N GLY A 132 3.09 -9.85 7.93
CA GLY A 132 3.78 -11.02 8.49
C GLY A 132 4.71 -10.72 9.65
N GLU A 133 4.92 -9.45 10.03
CA GLU A 133 5.57 -9.06 11.27
C GLU A 133 4.61 -9.14 12.46
N MET A 134 5.15 -9.04 13.68
CA MET A 134 4.31 -9.01 14.89
C MET A 134 3.37 -7.81 14.86
N PRO A 135 2.13 -7.99 15.35
CA PRO A 135 1.20 -6.88 15.53
C PRO A 135 1.78 -5.81 16.45
N LEU A 136 1.53 -4.55 16.13
CA LEU A 136 1.74 -3.48 17.10
C LEU A 136 0.71 -3.63 18.23
N ASP A 137 1.19 -3.89 19.44
CA ASP A 137 0.39 -3.99 20.67
C ASP A 137 0.41 -2.65 21.40
N LEU A 138 -0.75 -2.04 21.54
CA LEU A 138 -0.95 -0.82 22.33
C LEU A 138 -2.02 -1.07 23.37
N TYR A 139 -1.69 -0.89 24.64
CA TYR A 139 -2.70 -0.96 25.67
C TYR A 139 -3.20 0.42 26.07
N CYS A 140 -4.50 0.51 26.30
CA CYS A 140 -5.18 1.73 26.72
C CYS A 140 -6.16 1.40 27.83
N GLY A 141 -6.14 2.20 28.89
CA GLY A 141 -7.01 1.99 30.05
C GLY A 141 -7.87 3.19 30.38
N THR A 142 -8.90 2.92 31.21
CA THR A 142 -9.73 3.93 31.84
C THR A 142 -10.26 3.42 33.18
N ASP A 143 -10.24 4.28 34.20
CA ASP A 143 -10.86 4.08 35.50
C ASP A 143 -12.30 4.60 35.56
N ARG A 144 -12.82 5.11 34.46
CA ARG A 144 -14.17 5.67 34.35
C ARG A 144 -15.21 4.55 34.32
N GLN A 145 -15.71 4.17 35.47
CA GLN A 145 -16.62 3.02 35.65
C GLN A 145 -18.00 3.16 34.99
N ASN A 146 -18.34 4.34 34.45
CA ASN A 146 -19.62 4.60 33.80
C ASN A 146 -19.56 4.52 32.26
N VAL A 147 -18.43 4.19 31.67
CA VAL A 147 -18.30 4.04 30.22
C VAL A 147 -18.80 2.67 29.77
N ASP A 148 -19.45 2.62 28.63
CA ASP A 148 -20.04 1.41 28.07
C ASP A 148 -19.38 0.98 26.74
N ARG A 149 -18.55 1.88 26.17
CA ARG A 149 -17.90 1.60 24.87
C ARG A 149 -16.53 2.27 24.79
N GLY A 150 -15.55 1.53 24.28
CA GLY A 150 -14.26 2.01 23.86
C GLY A 150 -14.15 2.07 22.33
N VAL A 151 -13.50 3.10 21.79
CA VAL A 151 -13.15 3.19 20.37
C VAL A 151 -11.66 3.45 20.26
N PHE A 152 -10.92 2.46 19.77
CA PHE A 152 -9.51 2.62 19.45
C PHE A 152 -9.35 3.13 18.03
N ILE A 153 -8.45 4.09 17.84
CA ILE A 153 -8.18 4.74 16.57
C ILE A 153 -6.67 4.70 16.34
N ILE A 154 -6.26 4.29 15.15
CA ILE A 154 -4.89 4.43 14.65
C ILE A 154 -4.93 5.12 13.29
N SER A 155 -4.03 6.06 13.06
CA SER A 155 -3.88 6.75 11.77
C SER A 155 -2.41 6.89 11.40
N GLY A 156 -2.15 7.03 10.13
CA GLY A 156 -0.80 7.11 9.59
C GLY A 156 -0.77 7.20 8.08
N THR A 157 0.39 6.98 7.50
CA THR A 157 0.61 7.08 6.06
C THR A 157 1.14 5.76 5.53
N ASP A 158 0.61 5.30 4.41
CA ASP A 158 1.15 4.13 3.73
C ASP A 158 2.36 4.48 2.83
N ALA A 159 3.08 3.46 2.38
CA ALA A 159 4.25 3.63 1.52
C ALA A 159 3.93 4.27 0.14
N ASN A 160 2.66 4.35 -0.22
CA ASN A 160 2.18 5.01 -1.44
C ASN A 160 1.75 6.46 -1.21
N GLY A 161 1.84 6.95 0.04
CA GLY A 161 1.53 8.33 0.43
C GLY A 161 0.06 8.58 0.76
N HIS A 162 -0.77 7.54 0.96
CA HIS A 162 -2.15 7.72 1.39
C HIS A 162 -2.20 7.91 2.90
N GLU A 163 -2.89 8.95 3.34
CA GLU A 163 -3.26 9.12 4.74
C GLU A 163 -4.45 8.21 5.05
N LEU A 164 -4.28 7.32 6.01
CA LEU A 164 -5.26 6.29 6.36
C LEU A 164 -5.60 6.37 7.84
N LYS A 165 -6.84 5.98 8.16
CA LYS A 165 -7.34 5.92 9.53
C LYS A 165 -8.18 4.67 9.70
N PHE A 166 -7.85 3.91 10.74
CA PHE A 166 -8.55 2.69 11.11
C PHE A 166 -9.11 2.84 12.51
N SER A 167 -10.23 2.19 12.79
CA SER A 167 -10.79 2.17 14.14
C SER A 167 -11.52 0.87 14.41
N ILE A 168 -11.51 0.47 15.69
CA ILE A 168 -12.29 -0.64 16.21
C ILE A 168 -13.07 -0.18 17.44
N SER A 169 -14.29 -0.69 17.60
CA SER A 169 -15.12 -0.45 18.76
C SER A 169 -15.19 -1.71 19.62
N ILE A 170 -15.18 -1.52 20.93
CA ILE A 170 -15.37 -2.57 21.93
C ILE A 170 -16.48 -2.15 22.88
N ASP A 171 -17.48 -3.02 23.06
CA ASP A 171 -18.50 -2.87 24.09
C ASP A 171 -17.92 -3.35 25.42
N LEU A 172 -18.02 -2.51 26.45
CA LEU A 172 -17.39 -2.73 27.74
C LEU A 172 -18.36 -3.44 28.69
N ILE A 173 -17.89 -4.50 29.33
CA ILE A 173 -18.67 -5.33 30.23
C ILE A 173 -18.31 -4.94 31.68
N HIS A 174 -19.33 -4.50 32.45
CA HIS A 174 -19.16 -4.00 33.82
C HIS A 174 -19.02 -5.12 34.87
N GLU A 175 -18.94 -6.36 34.42
CA GLU A 175 -18.71 -7.50 35.31
C GLU A 175 -17.21 -7.73 35.46
N ILE A 176 -16.79 -8.00 36.68
CA ILE A 176 -15.46 -8.52 36.99
C ILE A 176 -15.58 -10.04 36.86
N PRO A 177 -14.87 -10.68 35.91
CA PRO A 177 -14.94 -12.12 35.75
C PRO A 177 -14.50 -12.79 37.05
N PRO A 178 -15.14 -13.90 37.45
CA PRO A 178 -14.68 -14.65 38.60
C PRO A 178 -13.20 -15.01 38.37
N GLU A 179 -12.36 -14.74 39.37
CA GLU A 179 -10.96 -15.14 39.31
C GLU A 179 -10.91 -16.62 38.90
N SER A 180 -10.27 -16.91 37.78
CA SER A 180 -9.99 -18.29 37.43
C SER A 180 -9.10 -18.83 38.54
N GLU A 181 -9.65 -19.66 39.41
CA GLU A 181 -8.89 -20.38 40.44
C GLU A 181 -7.70 -21.05 39.76
N LYS A 182 -6.50 -20.50 39.99
CA LYS A 182 -5.24 -21.06 39.55
C LYS A 182 -4.80 -22.16 40.50
#